data_7f52c50e3c0e7227cf278a00b051d13d
#
_entry.id   7f52c50e3c0e7227cf278a00b051d13d
#
_cell.length_a   1.000
_cell.length_b   1.000
_cell.length_c   1.000
_cell.angle_alpha   90.00
_cell.angle_beta   90.00
_cell.angle_gamma   90.00
#
_symmetry.space_group_name_H-M   'P 1'
#
loop_
_entity.id
_entity.type
_entity.pdbx_description
1 polymer ?
#
loop_
_entity_poly.entity_id
_entity_poly.type
_entity_poly.pdbx_seq_one_letter_code
_entity_poly.pdbx_strand_id
1 'polypeptide(L)'
;MKKFQLLLVTMFTALLSWQANAQEISVVYSARINTASEELFKETGLPEDMRRALINAYGKVDFSYGLTYANNESTFQMLPSNKKQEISFMGQTMDLSAMTEEQSKNVTYKDHQTKQIISKTLFLGNEFLVTDTIAVEQFNIVENEVKEILGFECKKAISTDGKKIVWFTEHIPVADGPINTNLPGLILEAHLDQYIYTATSIDDNTKQSIVVPTGGKKMTNAEFQEMVQKQTEMMKRGTGGL
;
A
#
# COMPACT_ATOMS: atom_id res chain seq x y z
N MET A 1 -46.60 -39.34 50.36
CA MET A 1 -46.83 -38.53 49.16
C MET A 1 -45.69 -37.55 49.04
N LYS A 2 -44.73 -37.87 48.24
CA LYS A 2 -43.48 -37.05 48.04
C LYS A 2 -43.75 -36.05 46.94
N LYS A 3 -43.63 -34.74 47.23
CA LYS A 3 -43.74 -33.66 46.27
C LYS A 3 -42.43 -33.60 45.51
N PHE A 4 -42.48 -33.85 44.20
CA PHE A 4 -41.40 -33.62 43.28
C PHE A 4 -41.35 -32.12 42.93
N GLN A 5 -40.35 -31.40 43.44
CA GLN A 5 -40.05 -30.04 43.02
C GLN A 5 -39.19 -30.11 41.75
N LEU A 6 -39.78 -29.70 40.64
CA LEU A 6 -39.12 -29.54 39.37
C LEU A 6 -38.35 -28.22 39.40
N LEU A 7 -37.02 -28.31 39.50
CA LEU A 7 -36.11 -27.15 39.45
C LEU A 7 -35.90 -26.82 37.98
N LEU A 8 -36.55 -25.77 37.49
CA LEU A 8 -36.34 -25.22 36.17
C LEU A 8 -35.03 -24.42 36.20
N VAL A 9 -33.93 -25.03 35.74
CA VAL A 9 -32.68 -24.32 35.47
C VAL A 9 -32.85 -23.56 34.16
N THR A 10 -33.19 -22.29 34.24
CA THR A 10 -33.11 -21.35 33.11
C THR A 10 -31.66 -21.10 32.82
N MET A 11 -31.16 -21.78 31.81
CA MET A 11 -29.83 -21.55 31.24
C MET A 11 -29.89 -20.22 30.46
N PHE A 12 -29.51 -19.14 31.13
CA PHE A 12 -29.33 -17.83 30.53
C PHE A 12 -28.07 -17.91 29.66
N THR A 13 -28.24 -18.33 28.42
CA THR A 13 -27.19 -18.17 27.42
C THR A 13 -27.04 -16.67 27.15
N ALA A 14 -26.08 -16.04 27.82
CA ALA A 14 -25.59 -14.74 27.43
C ALA A 14 -24.98 -14.90 26.00
N LEU A 15 -25.78 -14.55 25.02
CA LEU A 15 -25.26 -14.22 23.69
C LEU A 15 -24.36 -12.99 23.88
N LEU A 16 -23.08 -13.24 24.13
CA LEU A 16 -22.05 -12.26 23.90
C LEU A 16 -22.13 -11.96 22.39
N SER A 17 -22.96 -10.96 22.06
CA SER A 17 -22.82 -10.25 20.79
C SER A 17 -21.42 -9.67 20.80
N TRP A 18 -20.48 -10.35 20.15
CA TRP A 18 -19.28 -9.71 19.67
C TRP A 18 -19.79 -8.57 18.77
N GLN A 19 -19.90 -7.40 19.35
CA GLN A 19 -19.86 -6.19 18.55
C GLN A 19 -18.48 -6.25 17.90
N ALA A 20 -18.45 -6.58 16.62
CA ALA A 20 -17.32 -6.29 15.79
C ALA A 20 -17.17 -4.75 15.88
N ASN A 21 -16.36 -4.29 16.83
CA ASN A 21 -15.93 -2.91 16.83
C ASN A 21 -15.32 -2.71 15.46
N ALA A 22 -15.93 -1.83 14.68
CA ALA A 22 -15.35 -1.42 13.41
C ALA A 22 -13.95 -0.93 13.76
N GLN A 23 -12.94 -1.73 13.38
CA GLN A 23 -11.58 -1.45 13.73
C GLN A 23 -11.15 -0.24 12.89
N GLU A 24 -10.95 0.88 13.57
CA GLU A 24 -10.42 2.09 12.96
C GLU A 24 -8.92 2.10 13.21
N ILE A 25 -8.11 2.12 12.16
CA ILE A 25 -6.67 2.05 12.27
C ILE A 25 -6.02 3.00 11.27
N SER A 26 -4.95 3.64 11.69
CA SER A 26 -4.07 4.40 10.83
C SER A 26 -2.65 3.87 10.95
N VAL A 27 -1.99 3.67 9.81
CA VAL A 27 -0.62 3.18 9.73
C VAL A 27 0.22 4.12 8.88
N VAL A 28 1.38 4.49 9.39
CA VAL A 28 2.39 5.22 8.60
C VAL A 28 3.48 4.24 8.19
N TYR A 29 3.79 4.23 6.90
CA TYR A 29 4.89 3.46 6.33
C TYR A 29 6.02 4.39 5.87
N SER A 30 7.27 4.00 6.14
CA SER A 30 8.43 4.43 5.38
C SER A 30 8.48 3.62 4.08
N ALA A 31 8.69 4.28 2.96
CA ALA A 31 8.83 3.64 1.66
C ALA A 31 10.15 4.06 1.02
N ARG A 32 11.01 3.08 0.77
CA ARG A 32 12.30 3.27 0.09
C ARG A 32 12.32 2.52 -1.22
N ILE A 33 13.09 3.03 -2.17
CA ILE A 33 13.32 2.32 -3.44
C ILE A 33 13.93 0.94 -3.13
N ASN A 34 13.37 -0.10 -3.75
CA ASN A 34 13.94 -1.44 -3.67
C ASN A 34 15.17 -1.54 -4.58
N THR A 35 16.35 -1.23 -4.01
CA THR A 35 17.62 -1.25 -4.73
C THR A 35 18.07 -2.66 -5.15
N ALA A 36 17.44 -3.70 -4.61
CA ALA A 36 17.69 -5.08 -5.03
C ALA A 36 16.84 -5.49 -6.25
N SER A 37 15.88 -4.68 -6.67
CA SER A 37 15.10 -4.97 -7.88
C SER A 37 15.96 -4.78 -9.13
N GLU A 38 16.28 -5.88 -9.80
CA GLU A 38 17.07 -5.84 -11.02
C GLU A 38 16.36 -5.12 -12.17
N GLU A 39 15.05 -5.07 -12.17
CA GLU A 39 14.24 -4.44 -13.22
C GLU A 39 14.21 -2.91 -13.11
N LEU A 40 14.43 -2.41 -11.89
CA LEU A 40 14.46 -0.98 -11.66
C LEU A 40 15.61 -0.34 -12.43
N PHE A 41 15.32 0.66 -13.23
CA PHE A 41 16.30 1.38 -14.08
C PHE A 41 16.91 0.58 -15.26
N LYS A 42 16.50 -0.66 -15.54
CA LYS A 42 16.97 -1.40 -16.75
C LYS A 42 16.68 -0.63 -18.04
N GLU A 43 15.52 0.00 -18.11
CA GLU A 43 15.09 0.74 -19.32
C GLU A 43 15.73 2.12 -19.49
N THR A 44 16.59 2.56 -18.56
CA THR A 44 17.22 3.89 -18.64
C THR A 44 18.27 4.02 -19.75
N GLY A 45 18.77 2.89 -20.29
CA GLY A 45 19.86 2.87 -21.25
C GLY A 45 21.21 3.33 -20.70
N LEU A 46 21.31 3.57 -19.38
CA LEU A 46 22.56 4.01 -18.74
C LEU A 46 23.57 2.87 -18.64
N PRO A 47 24.88 3.18 -18.75
CA PRO A 47 25.96 2.26 -18.40
C PRO A 47 25.79 1.72 -16.97
N GLU A 48 26.31 0.51 -16.71
CA GLU A 48 26.12 -0.20 -15.45
C GLU A 48 26.57 0.57 -14.20
N ASP A 49 27.72 1.25 -14.30
CA ASP A 49 28.28 2.08 -13.24
C ASP A 49 27.41 3.30 -12.92
N MET A 50 26.89 3.96 -13.95
CA MET A 50 25.96 5.08 -13.81
C MET A 50 24.61 4.61 -13.26
N ARG A 51 24.10 3.47 -13.71
CA ARG A 51 22.87 2.87 -13.19
C ARG A 51 23.00 2.56 -11.70
N ARG A 52 24.11 1.95 -11.27
CA ARG A 52 24.37 1.69 -9.84
C ARG A 52 24.48 2.97 -9.01
N ALA A 53 25.13 3.99 -9.53
CA ALA A 53 25.22 5.27 -8.85
C ALA A 53 23.83 5.92 -8.68
N LEU A 54 22.96 5.81 -9.69
CA LEU A 54 21.59 6.30 -9.63
C LEU A 54 20.75 5.53 -8.61
N ILE A 55 20.80 4.19 -8.61
CA ILE A 55 20.13 3.33 -7.63
C ILE A 55 20.55 3.70 -6.20
N ASN A 56 21.87 3.88 -5.97
CA ASN A 56 22.38 4.27 -4.66
C ASN A 56 21.93 5.68 -4.24
N ALA A 57 21.78 6.61 -5.19
CA ALA A 57 21.28 7.95 -4.90
C ALA A 57 19.80 7.92 -4.48
N TYR A 58 18.96 7.20 -5.23
CA TYR A 58 17.54 7.01 -4.90
C TYR A 58 17.31 6.17 -3.65
N GLY A 59 18.17 5.20 -3.36
CA GLY A 59 18.07 4.36 -2.16
C GLY A 59 18.21 5.11 -0.84
N LYS A 60 18.64 6.38 -0.87
CA LYS A 60 18.74 7.25 0.30
C LYS A 60 17.46 8.05 0.55
N VAL A 61 16.52 8.05 -0.41
CA VAL A 61 15.26 8.78 -0.29
C VAL A 61 14.25 7.92 0.46
N ASP A 62 13.57 8.52 1.41
CA ASP A 62 12.56 7.89 2.24
C ASP A 62 11.24 8.65 2.09
N PHE A 63 10.25 8.00 1.51
CA PHE A 63 8.91 8.54 1.37
C PHE A 63 8.02 8.04 2.50
N SER A 64 7.05 8.83 2.92
CA SER A 64 6.05 8.40 3.90
C SER A 64 4.73 8.12 3.21
N TYR A 65 4.09 7.00 3.58
CA TYR A 65 2.75 6.64 3.12
C TYR A 65 1.83 6.44 4.31
N GLY A 66 0.56 6.80 4.15
CA GLY A 66 -0.48 6.56 5.14
C GLY A 66 -1.51 5.57 4.64
N LEU A 67 -1.84 4.59 5.45
CA LEU A 67 -3.02 3.76 5.34
C LEU A 67 -3.99 4.19 6.43
N THR A 68 -5.24 4.48 6.07
CA THR A 68 -6.34 4.63 7.04
C THR A 68 -7.39 3.57 6.69
N TYR A 69 -7.82 2.80 7.68
CA TYR A 69 -8.86 1.78 7.53
C TYR A 69 -9.97 2.03 8.54
N ALA A 70 -11.21 2.02 8.10
CA ALA A 70 -12.41 2.10 8.93
C ALA A 70 -13.61 1.51 8.20
N ASN A 71 -14.49 0.79 8.91
CA ASN A 71 -15.79 0.30 8.39
C ASN A 71 -15.69 -0.50 7.08
N ASN A 72 -14.67 -1.33 6.91
CA ASN A 72 -14.36 -2.07 5.67
C ASN A 72 -14.00 -1.19 4.46
N GLU A 73 -13.63 0.03 4.69
CA GLU A 73 -13.07 0.93 3.69
C GLU A 73 -11.64 1.30 4.07
N SER A 74 -10.83 1.66 3.08
CA SER A 74 -9.49 2.18 3.36
C SER A 74 -9.04 3.21 2.33
N THR A 75 -8.06 4.03 2.74
CA THR A 75 -7.31 4.91 1.85
C THR A 75 -5.83 4.66 2.01
N PHE A 76 -5.09 4.67 0.90
CA PHE A 76 -3.64 4.59 0.87
C PHE A 76 -3.08 5.71 0.00
N GLN A 77 -2.16 6.51 0.55
CA GLN A 77 -1.59 7.66 -0.14
C GLN A 77 -0.19 8.00 0.35
N MET A 78 0.61 8.66 -0.50
CA MET A 78 1.83 9.31 -0.06
C MET A 78 1.48 10.49 0.84
N LEU A 79 2.16 10.61 1.98
CA LEU A 79 1.99 11.74 2.90
C LEU A 79 2.89 12.90 2.47
N PRO A 80 2.42 14.15 2.59
CA PRO A 80 3.25 15.31 2.35
C PRO A 80 4.49 15.30 3.27
N SER A 81 5.63 15.65 2.72
CA SER A 81 6.88 15.76 3.49
C SER A 81 7.28 17.22 3.65
N ASN A 82 7.54 17.61 4.90
CA ASN A 82 8.14 18.91 5.20
C ASN A 82 9.68 18.88 5.11
N LYS A 83 10.26 17.69 4.86
CA LYS A 83 11.70 17.52 4.67
C LYS A 83 12.03 17.68 3.20
N LYS A 84 13.08 18.46 2.91
CA LYS A 84 13.61 18.54 1.56
C LYS A 84 14.09 17.15 1.12
N GLN A 85 13.56 16.67 0.01
CA GLN A 85 13.95 15.41 -0.58
C GLN A 85 14.92 15.70 -1.72
N GLU A 86 16.18 15.32 -1.54
CA GLU A 86 17.24 15.57 -2.53
C GLU A 86 17.99 14.30 -2.86
N ILE A 87 18.31 14.13 -4.14
CA ILE A 87 19.28 13.14 -4.59
C ILE A 87 20.48 13.84 -5.19
N SER A 88 21.66 13.29 -4.93
CA SER A 88 22.90 13.73 -5.59
C SER A 88 23.38 12.64 -6.53
N PHE A 89 23.47 12.96 -7.81
CA PHE A 89 23.91 12.05 -8.85
C PHE A 89 24.87 12.79 -9.79
N MET A 90 26.04 12.23 -10.03
CA MET A 90 27.10 12.80 -10.90
C MET A 90 27.47 14.26 -10.59
N GLY A 91 27.51 14.63 -9.31
CA GLY A 91 27.85 15.97 -8.88
C GLY A 91 26.71 17.00 -9.01
N GLN A 92 25.56 16.60 -9.50
CA GLN A 92 24.35 17.42 -9.53
C GLN A 92 23.40 17.01 -8.40
N THR A 93 22.78 18.00 -7.76
CA THR A 93 21.73 17.78 -6.77
C THR A 93 20.38 18.09 -7.39
N MET A 94 19.47 17.15 -7.32
CA MET A 94 18.09 17.28 -7.77
C MET A 94 17.17 17.33 -6.57
N ASP A 95 16.32 18.33 -6.51
CA ASP A 95 15.26 18.49 -5.50
C ASP A 95 14.01 17.72 -5.98
N LEU A 96 13.56 16.75 -5.18
CA LEU A 96 12.39 15.95 -5.46
C LEU A 96 11.12 16.46 -4.78
N SER A 97 11.19 17.59 -4.06
CA SER A 97 10.09 18.10 -3.23
C SER A 97 8.84 18.39 -4.05
N ALA A 98 8.97 18.97 -5.25
CA ALA A 98 7.83 19.24 -6.13
C ALA A 98 7.18 17.94 -6.63
N MET A 99 7.98 16.92 -6.94
CA MET A 99 7.49 15.60 -7.36
C MET A 99 6.74 14.92 -6.22
N THR A 100 7.27 14.95 -4.99
CA THR A 100 6.62 14.34 -3.83
C THR A 100 5.34 15.08 -3.45
N GLU A 101 5.30 16.39 -3.58
CA GLU A 101 4.08 17.18 -3.40
C GLU A 101 3.01 16.81 -4.41
N GLU A 102 3.37 16.65 -5.66
CA GLU A 102 2.45 16.21 -6.72
C GLU A 102 1.94 14.78 -6.45
N GLN A 103 2.82 13.86 -6.11
CA GLN A 103 2.47 12.47 -5.80
C GLN A 103 1.59 12.34 -4.54
N SER A 104 1.74 13.22 -3.57
CA SER A 104 0.90 13.20 -2.35
C SER A 104 -0.57 13.54 -2.60
N LYS A 105 -0.90 14.06 -3.78
CA LYS A 105 -2.29 14.30 -4.23
C LYS A 105 -2.96 13.03 -4.75
N ASN A 106 -2.18 11.97 -5.01
CA ASN A 106 -2.70 10.68 -5.45
C ASN A 106 -3.23 9.91 -4.23
N VAL A 107 -4.48 9.47 -4.32
CA VAL A 107 -5.16 8.73 -3.26
C VAL A 107 -5.78 7.48 -3.85
N THR A 108 -5.53 6.34 -3.24
CA THR A 108 -6.21 5.09 -3.54
C THR A 108 -7.21 4.79 -2.44
N TYR A 109 -8.48 4.72 -2.77
CA TYR A 109 -9.57 4.28 -1.92
C TYR A 109 -9.95 2.85 -2.27
N LYS A 110 -10.28 2.05 -1.25
CA LYS A 110 -10.74 0.66 -1.38
C LYS A 110 -12.01 0.47 -0.58
N ASP A 111 -13.02 -0.12 -1.19
CA ASP A 111 -14.19 -0.69 -0.52
C ASP A 111 -14.02 -2.21 -0.49
N HIS A 112 -13.75 -2.75 0.68
CA HIS A 112 -13.48 -4.18 0.88
C HIS A 112 -14.76 -5.04 0.82
N GLN A 113 -15.95 -4.45 0.97
CA GLN A 113 -17.23 -5.15 0.83
C GLN A 113 -17.60 -5.34 -0.64
N THR A 114 -17.58 -4.26 -1.41
CA THR A 114 -17.93 -4.29 -2.84
C THR A 114 -16.75 -4.71 -3.73
N LYS A 115 -15.55 -4.82 -3.14
CA LYS A 115 -14.30 -5.09 -3.86
C LYS A 115 -13.96 -4.04 -4.92
N GLN A 116 -14.39 -2.81 -4.70
CA GLN A 116 -14.12 -1.69 -5.58
C GLN A 116 -12.86 -0.95 -5.14
N ILE A 117 -12.09 -0.50 -6.12
CA ILE A 117 -10.96 0.43 -5.94
C ILE A 117 -11.21 1.69 -6.76
N ILE A 118 -10.95 2.85 -6.16
CA ILE A 118 -11.04 4.15 -6.81
C ILE A 118 -9.73 4.89 -6.53
N SER A 119 -8.98 5.20 -7.58
CA SER A 119 -7.72 5.93 -7.46
C SER A 119 -7.85 7.31 -8.10
N LYS A 120 -7.66 8.36 -7.30
CA LYS A 120 -7.39 9.68 -7.84
C LYS A 120 -5.91 9.77 -8.17
N THR A 121 -5.60 10.01 -9.44
CA THR A 121 -4.22 9.99 -9.94
C THR A 121 -3.97 11.23 -10.79
N LEU A 122 -2.83 11.87 -10.54
CA LEU A 122 -2.31 12.95 -11.36
C LEU A 122 -1.33 12.36 -12.41
N PHE A 123 -1.59 12.62 -13.68
CA PHE A 123 -0.72 12.19 -14.77
C PHE A 123 -0.59 13.30 -15.82
N LEU A 124 0.65 13.74 -16.08
CA LEU A 124 0.96 14.85 -16.99
C LEU A 124 0.13 16.12 -16.73
N GLY A 125 -0.01 16.48 -15.45
CA GLY A 125 -0.76 17.68 -15.02
C GLY A 125 -2.28 17.55 -15.08
N ASN A 126 -2.84 16.38 -15.46
CA ASN A 126 -4.27 16.13 -15.50
C ASN A 126 -4.69 15.18 -14.39
N GLU A 127 -5.83 15.47 -13.74
CA GLU A 127 -6.41 14.59 -12.73
C GLU A 127 -7.33 13.54 -13.38
N PHE A 128 -7.14 12.29 -12.95
CA PHE A 128 -7.96 11.14 -13.36
C PHE A 128 -8.58 10.48 -12.14
N LEU A 129 -9.81 10.01 -12.28
CA LEU A 129 -10.49 9.15 -11.31
C LEU A 129 -10.62 7.76 -11.95
N VAL A 130 -9.69 6.90 -11.57
CA VAL A 130 -9.55 5.56 -12.13
C VAL A 130 -10.28 4.56 -11.27
N THR A 131 -11.18 3.77 -11.86
CA THR A 131 -11.95 2.73 -11.16
C THR A 131 -11.52 1.34 -11.60
N ASP A 132 -11.47 0.43 -10.64
CA ASP A 132 -11.16 -0.98 -10.86
C ASP A 132 -11.81 -1.87 -9.79
N THR A 133 -11.63 -3.16 -9.90
CA THR A 133 -11.90 -4.12 -8.83
C THR A 133 -10.61 -4.43 -8.06
N ILE A 134 -10.73 -4.70 -6.76
CA ILE A 134 -9.56 -5.10 -5.95
C ILE A 134 -9.04 -6.44 -6.49
N ALA A 135 -7.93 -6.39 -7.21
CA ALA A 135 -7.18 -7.59 -7.58
C ALA A 135 -6.38 -8.07 -6.37
N VAL A 136 -6.63 -9.31 -5.97
CA VAL A 136 -5.96 -9.94 -4.83
C VAL A 136 -4.81 -10.80 -5.33
N GLU A 137 -3.59 -10.43 -4.97
CA GLU A 137 -2.40 -11.22 -5.28
C GLU A 137 -2.25 -12.38 -4.28
N GLN A 138 -1.90 -13.56 -4.81
CA GLN A 138 -1.78 -14.77 -3.99
C GLN A 138 -0.39 -14.88 -3.37
N PHE A 139 -0.38 -15.07 -2.06
CA PHE A 139 0.82 -15.28 -1.25
C PHE A 139 0.74 -16.60 -0.50
N ASN A 140 1.88 -17.27 -0.36
CA ASN A 140 2.06 -18.46 0.46
C ASN A 140 2.78 -18.08 1.75
N ILE A 141 2.21 -18.44 2.89
CA ILE A 141 2.82 -18.23 4.21
C ILE A 141 4.01 -19.16 4.34
N VAL A 142 5.15 -18.61 4.79
CA VAL A 142 6.36 -19.39 5.07
C VAL A 142 6.32 -19.83 6.53
N GLU A 143 6.27 -21.13 6.76
CA GLU A 143 6.24 -21.70 8.10
C GLU A 143 7.53 -21.39 8.87
N ASN A 144 7.39 -21.07 10.14
CA ASN A 144 8.50 -20.82 11.08
C ASN A 144 9.38 -19.59 10.76
N GLU A 145 9.01 -18.74 9.81
CA GLU A 145 9.64 -17.45 9.62
C GLU A 145 8.78 -16.34 10.22
N VAL A 146 9.21 -15.85 11.38
CA VAL A 146 8.56 -14.77 12.12
C VAL A 146 9.57 -13.69 12.47
N LYS A 147 9.10 -12.44 12.57
CA LYS A 147 9.85 -11.33 13.15
C LYS A 147 8.91 -10.36 13.85
N GLU A 148 9.47 -9.53 14.71
CA GLU A 148 8.71 -8.46 15.38
C GLU A 148 8.82 -7.15 14.58
N ILE A 149 7.68 -6.48 14.37
CA ILE A 149 7.59 -5.13 13.81
C ILE A 149 6.64 -4.33 14.68
N LEU A 150 7.10 -3.22 15.24
CA LEU A 150 6.32 -2.35 16.14
C LEU A 150 5.67 -3.09 17.33
N GLY A 151 6.32 -4.14 17.85
CA GLY A 151 5.80 -4.97 18.94
C GLY A 151 4.80 -6.05 18.51
N PHE A 152 4.51 -6.19 17.23
CA PHE A 152 3.64 -7.24 16.69
C PHE A 152 4.47 -8.38 16.09
N GLU A 153 4.15 -9.61 16.46
CA GLU A 153 4.67 -10.77 15.75
C GLU A 153 4.10 -10.80 14.33
N CYS A 154 4.99 -10.87 13.33
CA CYS A 154 4.66 -10.91 11.92
C CYS A 154 5.15 -12.19 11.29
N LYS A 155 4.28 -12.84 10.51
CA LYS A 155 4.59 -14.00 9.67
C LYS A 155 5.05 -13.55 8.30
N LYS A 156 6.02 -14.27 7.74
CA LYS A 156 6.46 -14.05 6.36
C LYS A 156 5.52 -14.72 5.37
N ALA A 157 5.28 -14.05 4.25
CA ALA A 157 4.65 -14.67 3.10
C ALA A 157 5.34 -14.22 1.81
N ILE A 158 5.32 -15.09 0.79
CA ILE A 158 5.96 -14.87 -0.50
C ILE A 158 4.90 -15.04 -1.60
N SER A 159 4.89 -14.11 -2.57
CA SER A 159 4.00 -14.20 -3.72
C SER A 159 4.23 -15.49 -4.51
N THR A 160 3.21 -15.97 -5.20
CA THR A 160 3.29 -17.25 -5.94
C THR A 160 4.35 -17.26 -7.05
N ASP A 161 4.71 -16.08 -7.58
CA ASP A 161 5.81 -15.92 -8.54
C ASP A 161 7.20 -15.75 -7.88
N GLY A 162 7.25 -15.71 -6.54
CA GLY A 162 8.48 -15.61 -5.76
C GLY A 162 9.13 -14.21 -5.72
N LYS A 163 8.53 -13.21 -6.37
CA LYS A 163 9.17 -11.89 -6.53
C LYS A 163 8.93 -10.94 -5.37
N LYS A 164 7.80 -11.10 -4.66
CA LYS A 164 7.39 -10.19 -3.57
C LYS A 164 7.41 -10.91 -2.24
N ILE A 165 7.83 -10.22 -1.21
CA ILE A 165 7.86 -10.72 0.16
C ILE A 165 7.09 -9.75 1.03
N VAL A 166 6.20 -10.26 1.88
CA VAL A 166 5.50 -9.46 2.88
C VAL A 166 5.62 -10.05 4.26
N TRP A 167 5.50 -9.17 5.26
CA TRP A 167 5.40 -9.53 6.65
C TRP A 167 4.10 -8.96 7.19
N PHE A 168 3.21 -9.81 7.68
CA PHE A 168 1.88 -9.44 8.13
C PHE A 168 1.61 -9.97 9.54
N THR A 169 0.72 -9.29 10.26
CA THR A 169 0.31 -9.70 11.59
C THR A 169 -1.18 -10.03 11.63
N GLU A 170 -1.52 -11.17 12.23
CA GLU A 170 -2.90 -11.58 12.49
C GLU A 170 -3.48 -10.93 13.77
N HIS A 171 -2.63 -10.29 14.60
CA HIS A 171 -3.09 -9.54 15.77
C HIS A 171 -3.95 -8.32 15.38
N ILE A 172 -3.79 -7.85 14.16
CA ILE A 172 -4.62 -6.81 13.55
C ILE A 172 -5.36 -7.45 12.37
N PRO A 173 -6.62 -7.90 12.55
CA PRO A 173 -7.35 -8.67 11.54
C PRO A 173 -7.92 -7.78 10.42
N VAL A 174 -7.09 -6.92 9.87
CA VAL A 174 -7.36 -6.05 8.73
C VAL A 174 -6.54 -6.55 7.54
N ALA A 175 -7.20 -7.18 6.58
CA ALA A 175 -6.54 -7.70 5.37
C ALA A 175 -6.22 -6.56 4.39
N ASP A 176 -5.27 -5.70 4.75
CA ASP A 176 -4.89 -4.53 3.96
C ASP A 176 -3.39 -4.19 4.14
N GLY A 177 -2.92 -3.19 3.39
CA GLY A 177 -1.55 -2.73 3.40
C GLY A 177 -1.14 -2.06 2.09
N PRO A 178 0.18 -1.96 1.84
CA PRO A 178 0.71 -1.42 0.58
C PRO A 178 0.35 -2.22 -0.68
N ILE A 179 -0.11 -3.46 -0.52
CA ILE A 179 -0.55 -4.34 -1.60
C ILE A 179 -1.75 -5.17 -1.14
N ASN A 180 -2.66 -5.53 -2.06
CA ASN A 180 -3.82 -6.35 -1.77
C ASN A 180 -3.45 -7.84 -1.87
N THR A 181 -3.65 -8.60 -0.79
CA THR A 181 -3.28 -10.01 -0.71
C THR A 181 -4.42 -10.87 -0.18
N ASN A 182 -4.24 -12.20 -0.28
CA ASN A 182 -5.11 -13.19 0.35
C ASN A 182 -4.81 -13.42 1.85
N LEU A 183 -3.91 -12.63 2.44
CA LEU A 183 -3.46 -12.83 3.82
C LEU A 183 -4.48 -12.29 4.84
N PRO A 184 -4.62 -12.96 6.00
CA PRO A 184 -5.69 -12.66 6.97
C PRO A 184 -5.34 -11.55 7.98
N GLY A 185 -4.43 -10.64 7.65
CA GLY A 185 -3.98 -9.61 8.59
C GLY A 185 -3.30 -8.43 7.94
N LEU A 186 -2.94 -7.44 8.77
CA LEU A 186 -2.32 -6.21 8.33
C LEU A 186 -0.87 -6.43 7.91
N ILE A 187 -0.51 -5.96 6.72
CA ILE A 187 0.86 -6.01 6.22
C ILE A 187 1.66 -4.87 6.86
N LEU A 188 2.69 -5.21 7.63
CA LEU A 188 3.57 -4.24 8.28
C LEU A 188 4.88 -4.00 7.52
N GLU A 189 5.27 -4.93 6.65
CA GLU A 189 6.39 -4.72 5.72
C GLU A 189 6.11 -5.41 4.40
N ALA A 190 6.45 -4.75 3.29
CA ALA A 190 6.28 -5.29 1.95
C ALA A 190 7.49 -4.95 1.08
N HIS A 191 8.17 -5.97 0.57
CA HIS A 191 9.21 -5.85 -0.45
C HIS A 191 8.56 -6.09 -1.80
N LEU A 192 8.31 -5.02 -2.52
CA LEU A 192 7.69 -5.02 -3.85
C LEU A 192 8.72 -4.68 -4.93
N ASP A 193 8.30 -4.74 -6.19
CA ASP A 193 9.22 -4.53 -7.32
C ASP A 193 9.96 -3.17 -7.24
N GLN A 194 9.24 -2.10 -6.92
CA GLN A 194 9.81 -0.75 -6.90
C GLN A 194 10.15 -0.23 -5.50
N TYR A 195 9.41 -0.64 -4.48
CA TYR A 195 9.52 -0.10 -3.13
C TYR A 195 9.55 -1.18 -2.07
N ILE A 196 10.27 -0.88 -1.01
CA ILE A 196 10.17 -1.57 0.28
C ILE A 196 9.40 -0.65 1.22
N TYR A 197 8.23 -1.09 1.66
CA TYR A 197 7.42 -0.43 2.67
C TYR A 197 7.68 -1.05 4.03
N THR A 198 7.85 -0.23 5.06
CA THR A 198 7.98 -0.69 6.45
C THR A 198 7.13 0.20 7.34
N ALA A 199 6.21 -0.37 8.09
CA ALA A 199 5.40 0.36 9.05
C ALA A 199 6.29 1.01 10.12
N THR A 200 6.07 2.30 10.38
CA THR A 200 6.81 3.11 11.37
C THR A 200 5.95 3.55 12.55
N SER A 201 4.64 3.59 12.37
CA SER A 201 3.68 3.80 13.45
C SER A 201 2.31 3.21 13.12
N ILE A 202 1.60 2.83 14.17
CA ILE A 202 0.23 2.33 14.12
C ILE A 202 -0.56 3.09 15.19
N ASP A 203 -1.73 3.62 14.81
CA ASP A 203 -2.71 4.23 15.71
C ASP A 203 -4.04 3.49 15.53
N ASP A 204 -4.47 2.78 16.56
CA ASP A 204 -5.69 1.98 16.61
C ASP A 204 -6.90 2.76 17.18
N ASN A 205 -6.71 4.03 17.48
CA ASN A 205 -7.72 4.95 17.97
C ASN A 205 -7.91 6.16 17.03
N THR A 206 -7.55 6.00 15.76
CA THR A 206 -7.67 7.09 14.80
C THR A 206 -9.13 7.52 14.63
N LYS A 207 -9.34 8.84 14.55
CA LYS A 207 -10.65 9.43 14.21
C LYS A 207 -10.65 9.99 12.78
N GLN A 208 -9.73 9.52 11.96
CA GLN A 208 -9.64 9.97 10.58
C GLN A 208 -10.80 9.39 9.77
N SER A 209 -11.62 10.26 9.20
CA SER A 209 -12.68 9.84 8.29
C SER A 209 -12.08 9.46 6.94
N ILE A 210 -12.54 8.35 6.40
CA ILE A 210 -12.23 7.96 5.02
C ILE A 210 -13.08 8.81 4.09
N VAL A 211 -12.44 9.41 3.09
CA VAL A 211 -13.12 10.21 2.08
C VAL A 211 -12.90 9.56 0.72
N VAL A 212 -14.00 9.18 0.06
CA VAL A 212 -13.97 8.67 -1.31
C VAL A 212 -13.45 9.77 -2.23
N PRO A 213 -12.37 9.54 -2.99
CA PRO A 213 -11.84 10.55 -3.88
C PRO A 213 -12.82 10.90 -4.98
N THR A 214 -12.89 12.18 -5.32
CA THR A 214 -13.78 12.73 -6.35
C THR A 214 -13.01 13.66 -7.28
N GLY A 215 -13.63 14.04 -8.39
CA GLY A 215 -13.02 14.93 -9.40
C GLY A 215 -12.16 14.17 -10.39
N GLY A 216 -11.60 14.91 -11.36
CA GLY A 216 -10.82 14.34 -12.44
C GLY A 216 -11.64 13.65 -13.55
N LYS A 217 -10.98 13.27 -14.62
CA LYS A 217 -11.58 12.53 -15.74
C LYS A 217 -11.81 11.07 -15.32
N LYS A 218 -13.07 10.63 -15.35
CA LYS A 218 -13.43 9.25 -15.00
C LYS A 218 -13.01 8.27 -16.10
N MET A 219 -12.39 7.16 -15.73
CA MET A 219 -12.05 6.06 -16.64
C MET A 219 -11.80 4.77 -15.86
N THR A 220 -11.83 3.66 -16.55
CA THR A 220 -11.41 2.35 -16.00
C THR A 220 -9.89 2.27 -15.94
N ASN A 221 -9.38 1.35 -15.14
CA ASN A 221 -7.93 1.11 -15.08
C ASN A 221 -7.38 0.66 -16.45
N ALA A 222 -8.11 -0.16 -17.20
CA ALA A 222 -7.69 -0.60 -18.53
C ALA A 222 -7.50 0.59 -19.49
N GLU A 223 -8.47 1.52 -19.54
CA GLU A 223 -8.39 2.74 -20.36
C GLU A 223 -7.24 3.66 -19.92
N PHE A 224 -7.00 3.75 -18.59
CA PHE A 224 -5.91 4.54 -18.05
C PHE A 224 -4.54 3.96 -18.43
N GLN A 225 -4.35 2.65 -18.29
CA GLN A 225 -3.11 1.97 -18.68
C GLN A 225 -2.83 2.11 -20.19
N GLU A 226 -3.83 1.93 -21.04
CA GLU A 226 -3.69 2.15 -22.49
C GLU A 226 -3.25 3.58 -22.80
N MET A 227 -3.87 4.57 -22.15
CA MET A 227 -3.50 5.98 -22.31
C MET A 227 -2.06 6.23 -21.87
N VAL A 228 -1.64 5.72 -20.70
CA VAL A 228 -0.28 5.87 -20.17
C VAL A 228 0.74 5.25 -21.12
N GLN A 229 0.47 4.02 -21.59
CA GLN A 229 1.35 3.32 -22.54
C GLN A 229 1.53 4.15 -23.83
N LYS A 230 0.44 4.62 -24.38
CA LYS A 230 0.44 5.42 -25.62
C LYS A 230 1.23 6.73 -25.46
N GLN A 231 1.07 7.42 -24.34
CA GLN A 231 1.83 8.64 -24.05
C GLN A 231 3.34 8.34 -23.88
N THR A 232 3.67 7.27 -23.17
CA THR A 232 5.06 6.83 -22.98
C THR A 232 5.74 6.49 -24.31
N GLU A 233 5.06 5.79 -25.20
CA GLU A 233 5.58 5.47 -26.55
C GLU A 233 5.78 6.72 -27.40
N MET A 234 4.85 7.70 -27.34
CA MET A 234 5.01 8.97 -28.04
C MET A 234 6.22 9.76 -27.54
N MET A 235 6.44 9.80 -26.22
CA MET A 235 7.62 10.45 -25.64
C MET A 235 8.91 9.76 -26.10
N LYS A 236 8.97 8.42 -26.07
CA LYS A 236 10.15 7.65 -26.55
C LYS A 236 10.45 7.94 -28.02
N ARG A 237 9.46 8.11 -28.87
CA ARG A 237 9.63 8.46 -30.30
C ARG A 237 10.06 9.91 -30.49
N GLY A 238 9.58 10.84 -29.68
CA GLY A 238 9.94 12.26 -29.73
C GLY A 238 11.37 12.56 -29.28
N THR A 239 11.95 11.73 -28.39
CA THR A 239 13.32 11.86 -27.89
C THR A 239 14.37 11.10 -28.72
N GLY A 240 13.95 10.24 -29.64
CA GLY A 240 14.86 9.46 -30.53
C GLY A 240 15.27 10.16 -31.79
N GLY A 241 15.03 11.47 -31.95
CA GLY A 241 15.30 12.27 -33.15
C GLY A 241 16.25 13.46 -32.93
N LEU A 242 17.21 13.35 -31.97
CA LEU A 242 18.30 14.35 -31.80
C LEU A 242 19.63 13.66 -31.90
#